data_e44864c55cd15c0e5e223b941a9421a3
#
_entry.id   e44864c55cd15c0e5e223b941a9421a3
#
_cell.length_a   1.000
_cell.length_b   1.000
_cell.length_c   1.000
_cell.angle_alpha   90.00
_cell.angle_beta   90.00
_cell.angle_gamma   90.00
#
_symmetry.space_group_name_H-M   'P 1'
#
loop_
_entity.id
_entity.type
_entity.pdbx_description
1 polymer ?
#
loop_
_entity_poly.entity_id
_entity_poly.type
_entity_poly.pdbx_seq_one_letter_code
_entity_poly.pdbx_strand_id
1 'polypeptide(L)'
;MDSNNQIEPCLSRKSSEGKPQIFTTLRNIDLNLLTILEAVYVHKGIVNAAKVLNLTPSAISQSIQKLRVIFPDPLFIRKGQGVTPTAFAMHLHEYISQGLESILGALDIEGSYDKQRTITIATTPSVGALVLPVIYRAIKTHYPQLLLRNPPISDAENQLSQFQTDLIIDNMFCTNRTVQHHVLFTDNMVLICREGNPLLSLEDDRETIDNAAHVLLLPEEQNFSGLRQRVQEMFPDRQINFTSYNILTIAALVANSDMLAIIPSRFYNLFSRCWPLEKLPFPSLNEEQIDFSIHYNKFSLRDPILHGVIDVIRNAF
;
A
#
# COMPACT_ATOMS: atom_id res chain seq x y z
N MET A 1 53.71 22.56 0.77
CA MET A 1 52.85 21.90 -0.25
C MET A 1 51.60 21.45 0.47
N ASP A 2 50.65 22.35 0.49
CA ASP A 2 49.40 22.20 1.28
C ASP A 2 48.39 21.39 0.51
N SER A 3 47.93 20.32 1.11
CA SER A 3 46.77 19.56 0.62
C SER A 3 45.55 19.96 1.46
N ASN A 4 44.84 20.96 0.99
CA ASN A 4 43.56 21.41 1.51
C ASN A 4 42.51 20.33 1.19
N ASN A 5 42.13 19.58 2.17
CA ASN A 5 40.99 18.65 2.11
C ASN A 5 39.77 19.40 2.65
N GLN A 6 39.11 20.17 1.77
CA GLN A 6 37.82 20.79 2.09
C GLN A 6 36.74 19.72 2.04
N ILE A 7 36.20 19.38 3.21
CA ILE A 7 35.00 18.59 3.33
C ILE A 7 33.80 19.53 3.08
N GLU A 8 33.20 19.45 1.90
CA GLU A 8 31.95 20.14 1.59
C GLU A 8 30.83 19.65 2.50
N PRO A 9 29.96 20.54 3.00
CA PRO A 9 28.78 20.12 3.81
C PRO A 9 27.74 19.43 2.93
N CYS A 10 27.52 18.14 3.18
CA CYS A 10 26.59 17.28 2.47
C CYS A 10 25.13 17.54 2.90
N LEU A 11 24.53 18.64 2.44
CA LEU A 11 23.09 18.87 2.53
C LEU A 11 22.59 19.73 1.35
N SER A 12 22.61 19.16 0.14
CA SER A 12 21.75 19.65 -0.95
C SER A 12 20.90 18.51 -1.48
N ARG A 13 19.60 18.56 -1.16
CA ARG A 13 18.59 17.69 -1.75
C ARG A 13 18.53 17.91 -3.26
N LYS A 14 18.90 16.89 -4.06
CA LYS A 14 18.40 16.69 -5.41
C LYS A 14 17.74 15.32 -5.50
N SER A 15 16.53 15.33 -5.98
CA SER A 15 15.59 14.24 -6.17
C SER A 15 16.08 13.23 -7.23
N SER A 16 15.76 11.94 -7.03
CA SER A 16 15.63 10.82 -7.98
C SER A 16 16.82 9.95 -8.39
N GLU A 17 18.01 10.06 -7.75
CA GLU A 17 19.09 9.06 -7.93
C GLU A 17 19.54 8.42 -6.59
N GLY A 18 18.62 8.18 -5.67
CA GLY A 18 18.92 8.15 -4.23
C GLY A 18 19.47 6.86 -3.62
N LYS A 19 19.36 5.67 -4.21
CA LYS A 19 19.72 4.43 -3.49
C LYS A 19 21.22 4.12 -3.39
N PRO A 20 22.07 4.34 -4.40
CA PRO A 20 23.51 4.11 -4.28
C PRO A 20 24.21 5.09 -3.32
N GLN A 21 23.76 6.34 -3.24
CA GLN A 21 24.33 7.37 -2.37
C GLN A 21 24.08 7.11 -0.89
N ILE A 22 22.91 6.54 -0.52
CA ILE A 22 22.58 6.22 0.88
C ILE A 22 23.61 5.26 1.47
N PHE A 23 23.94 4.18 0.77
CA PHE A 23 24.91 3.20 1.27
C PHE A 23 26.32 3.77 1.39
N THR A 24 26.74 4.63 0.46
CA THR A 24 28.04 5.29 0.51
C THR A 24 28.12 6.26 1.69
N THR A 25 27.08 7.02 1.96
CA THR A 25 27.00 7.94 3.09
C THR A 25 26.98 7.18 4.42
N LEU A 26 26.11 6.18 4.55
CA LEU A 26 25.98 5.41 5.79
C LEU A 26 27.21 4.56 6.10
N ARG A 27 27.95 4.07 5.08
CA ARG A 27 29.21 3.33 5.27
C ARG A 27 30.27 4.16 6.01
N ASN A 28 30.23 5.46 5.86
CA ASN A 28 31.22 6.37 6.46
C ASN A 28 30.83 6.86 7.86
N ILE A 29 29.63 6.48 8.34
CA ILE A 29 29.13 6.84 9.66
C ILE A 29 29.01 5.57 10.52
N ASP A 30 29.68 5.57 11.68
CA ASP A 30 29.44 4.53 12.68
C ASP A 30 28.05 4.75 13.30
N LEU A 31 27.09 3.88 12.92
CA LEU A 31 25.70 3.97 13.40
C LEU A 31 25.57 3.82 14.92
N ASN A 32 26.55 3.17 15.60
CA ASN A 32 26.56 3.10 17.05
C ASN A 32 26.67 4.48 17.70
N LEU A 33 27.28 5.46 17.01
CA LEU A 33 27.33 6.84 17.51
C LEU A 33 25.94 7.47 17.64
N LEU A 34 24.98 7.08 16.77
CA LEU A 34 23.61 7.57 16.82
C LEU A 34 22.87 7.00 18.03
N THR A 35 23.10 5.72 18.37
CA THR A 35 22.57 5.11 19.62
C THR A 35 23.13 5.81 20.86
N ILE A 36 24.40 6.21 20.84
CA ILE A 36 25.02 6.95 21.94
C ILE A 36 24.43 8.36 22.07
N LEU A 37 24.21 9.06 20.95
CA LEU A 37 23.55 10.36 20.93
C LEU A 37 22.16 10.28 21.56
N GLU A 38 21.37 9.29 21.16
CA GLU A 38 20.04 9.04 21.67
C GLU A 38 20.04 8.78 23.17
N ALA A 39 20.95 7.93 23.65
CA ALA A 39 21.07 7.65 25.07
C ALA A 39 21.45 8.90 25.88
N VAL A 40 22.36 9.76 25.39
CA VAL A 40 22.71 11.01 26.06
C VAL A 40 21.53 11.99 26.05
N TYR A 41 20.75 12.04 24.99
CA TYR A 41 19.58 12.89 24.86
C TYR A 41 18.49 12.49 25.85
N VAL A 42 18.10 11.22 25.85
CA VAL A 42 17.01 10.68 26.69
C VAL A 42 17.38 10.76 28.19
N HIS A 43 18.61 10.36 28.54
CA HIS A 43 19.05 10.32 29.94
C HIS A 43 19.69 11.63 30.44
N LYS A 44 19.69 12.67 29.60
CA LYS A 44 20.11 14.06 29.95
C LYS A 44 21.50 14.16 30.55
N GLY A 45 22.40 13.21 30.23
CA GLY A 45 23.75 13.22 30.79
C GLY A 45 24.66 12.08 30.33
N ILE A 46 25.95 12.39 30.22
CA ILE A 46 26.99 11.44 29.81
C ILE A 46 27.11 10.26 30.79
N VAL A 47 27.07 10.55 32.09
CA VAL A 47 27.22 9.52 33.15
C VAL A 47 26.02 8.57 33.15
N ASN A 48 24.82 9.11 32.97
CA ASN A 48 23.58 8.30 32.92
C ASN A 48 23.54 7.43 31.66
N ALA A 49 23.86 8.00 30.51
CA ALA A 49 23.96 7.26 29.26
C ALA A 49 25.01 6.13 29.33
N ALA A 50 26.16 6.41 29.97
CA ALA A 50 27.22 5.42 30.18
C ALA A 50 26.74 4.21 30.99
N LYS A 51 25.94 4.44 32.06
CA LYS A 51 25.34 3.37 32.86
C LYS A 51 24.40 2.50 32.04
N VAL A 52 23.49 3.13 31.25
CA VAL A 52 22.49 2.42 30.46
C VAL A 52 23.13 1.59 29.35
N LEU A 53 24.14 2.15 28.69
CA LEU A 53 24.86 1.48 27.59
C LEU A 53 25.98 0.53 28.07
N ASN A 54 26.18 0.43 29.38
CA ASN A 54 27.29 -0.35 29.96
C ASN A 54 28.67 0.06 29.40
N LEU A 55 28.88 1.37 29.26
CA LEU A 55 30.11 1.99 28.78
C LEU A 55 30.72 2.92 29.82
N THR A 56 31.97 3.36 29.61
CA THR A 56 32.59 4.37 30.45
C THR A 56 32.14 5.79 30.06
N PRO A 57 32.04 6.75 30.99
CA PRO A 57 31.78 8.15 30.65
C PRO A 57 32.77 8.76 29.67
N SER A 58 34.02 8.29 29.70
CA SER A 58 35.06 8.71 28.74
C SER A 58 34.73 8.22 27.33
N ALA A 59 34.28 6.97 27.16
CA ALA A 59 33.89 6.41 25.87
C ALA A 59 32.68 7.18 25.27
N ILE A 60 31.68 7.48 26.08
CA ILE A 60 30.53 8.32 25.65
C ILE A 60 31.01 9.72 25.21
N SER A 61 31.90 10.36 26.00
CA SER A 61 32.44 11.68 25.64
C SER A 61 33.21 11.66 24.31
N GLN A 62 34.02 10.63 24.09
CA GLN A 62 34.74 10.46 22.82
C GLN A 62 33.79 10.25 21.63
N SER A 63 32.73 9.50 21.83
CA SER A 63 31.71 9.27 20.80
C SER A 63 30.96 10.57 20.47
N ILE A 64 30.61 11.37 21.43
CA ILE A 64 30.03 12.72 21.20
C ILE A 64 31.02 13.63 20.46
N GLN A 65 32.32 13.54 20.76
CA GLN A 65 33.33 14.29 19.99
C GLN A 65 33.40 13.85 18.52
N LYS A 66 33.30 12.53 18.23
CA LYS A 66 33.24 12.02 16.85
C LYS A 66 31.99 12.55 16.14
N LEU A 67 30.85 12.59 16.80
CA LEU A 67 29.61 13.16 16.24
C LEU A 67 29.76 14.65 15.92
N ARG A 68 30.48 15.42 16.74
CA ARG A 68 30.77 16.84 16.48
C ARG A 68 31.66 17.08 15.23
N VAL A 69 32.44 16.08 14.82
CA VAL A 69 33.16 16.11 13.57
C VAL A 69 32.26 15.90 12.37
N ILE A 70 31.24 15.02 12.54
CA ILE A 70 30.27 14.71 11.50
C ILE A 70 29.23 15.84 11.36
N PHE A 71 28.76 16.35 12.49
CA PHE A 71 27.76 17.42 12.56
C PHE A 71 28.41 18.69 13.09
N PRO A 72 28.41 19.79 12.34
CA PRO A 72 29.05 21.05 12.76
C PRO A 72 28.23 21.76 13.84
N ASP A 73 27.94 21.06 14.95
CA ASP A 73 27.14 21.53 16.08
C ASP A 73 27.67 20.94 17.38
N PRO A 74 27.66 21.68 18.51
CA PRO A 74 28.07 21.18 19.82
C PRO A 74 27.21 20.00 20.31
N LEU A 75 26.01 19.78 19.75
CA LEU A 75 24.99 18.80 20.09
C LEU A 75 24.45 18.93 21.52
N PHE A 76 25.34 19.02 22.50
CA PHE A 76 24.99 19.16 23.90
C PHE A 76 25.79 20.25 24.58
N ILE A 77 25.10 21.10 25.36
CA ILE A 77 25.68 22.18 26.15
C ILE A 77 25.64 21.75 27.63
N ARG A 78 26.73 21.95 28.35
CA ARG A 78 26.82 21.61 29.76
C ARG A 78 25.91 22.52 30.62
N LYS A 79 25.05 21.93 31.43
CA LYS A 79 24.15 22.66 32.33
C LYS A 79 24.12 21.97 33.69
N GLY A 80 24.75 22.59 34.67
CA GLY A 80 24.89 21.99 36.02
C GLY A 80 25.62 20.65 35.98
N GLN A 81 25.03 19.62 36.55
CA GLN A 81 25.58 18.24 36.51
C GLN A 81 25.19 17.43 35.27
N GLY A 82 24.40 17.99 34.37
CA GLY A 82 23.91 17.32 33.16
C GLY A 82 24.25 18.05 31.87
N VAL A 83 23.56 17.69 30.80
CA VAL A 83 23.65 18.33 29.50
C VAL A 83 22.27 18.73 28.98
N THR A 84 22.22 19.82 28.22
CA THR A 84 21.02 20.27 27.49
C THR A 84 21.31 20.15 26.00
N PRO A 85 20.40 19.54 25.18
CA PRO A 85 20.59 19.45 23.74
C PRO A 85 20.47 20.84 23.09
N THR A 86 21.20 21.04 21.98
CA THR A 86 21.01 22.18 21.08
C THR A 86 19.72 22.02 20.27
N ALA A 87 19.25 23.09 19.60
CA ALA A 87 18.12 23.01 18.68
C ALA A 87 18.40 22.01 17.53
N PHE A 88 19.66 21.96 17.06
CA PHE A 88 20.09 21.00 16.07
C PHE A 88 20.01 19.55 16.59
N ALA A 89 20.48 19.30 17.81
CA ALA A 89 20.39 17.97 18.43
C ALA A 89 18.94 17.53 18.69
N MET A 90 18.04 18.46 19.03
CA MET A 90 16.61 18.15 19.15
C MET A 90 16.01 17.71 17.84
N HIS A 91 16.28 18.43 16.75
CA HIS A 91 15.79 18.07 15.42
C HIS A 91 16.40 16.74 14.93
N LEU A 92 17.70 16.53 15.18
CA LEU A 92 18.37 15.28 14.84
C LEU A 92 17.80 14.08 15.57
N HIS A 93 17.45 14.25 16.86
CA HIS A 93 16.80 13.24 17.69
C HIS A 93 15.47 12.74 17.08
N GLU A 94 14.63 13.64 16.55
CA GLU A 94 13.35 13.24 15.92
C GLU A 94 13.54 12.21 14.81
N TYR A 95 14.55 12.38 13.97
CA TYR A 95 14.86 11.42 12.90
C TYR A 95 15.55 10.15 13.41
N ILE A 96 16.47 10.28 14.34
CA ILE A 96 17.24 9.16 14.87
C ILE A 96 16.35 8.23 15.67
N SER A 97 15.48 8.75 16.53
CA SER A 97 14.59 7.93 17.35
C SER A 97 13.65 7.10 16.48
N GLN A 98 13.05 7.71 15.44
CA GLN A 98 12.22 6.98 14.47
C GLN A 98 13.01 5.90 13.72
N GLY A 99 14.23 6.19 13.31
CA GLY A 99 15.13 5.24 12.64
C GLY A 99 15.49 4.06 13.53
N LEU A 100 15.87 4.31 14.78
CA LEU A 100 16.18 3.28 15.76
C LEU A 100 14.97 2.42 16.12
N GLU A 101 13.79 3.03 16.28
CA GLU A 101 12.53 2.29 16.48
C GLU A 101 12.22 1.37 15.31
N SER A 102 12.43 1.84 14.07
CA SER A 102 12.24 1.02 12.87
C SER A 102 13.21 -0.16 12.81
N ILE A 103 14.48 0.06 13.18
CA ILE A 103 15.50 -1.00 13.25
C ILE A 103 15.15 -2.01 14.34
N LEU A 104 14.76 -1.55 15.53
CA LEU A 104 14.34 -2.41 16.64
C LEU A 104 13.11 -3.24 16.24
N GLY A 105 12.15 -2.64 15.55
CA GLY A 105 10.98 -3.35 15.03
C GLY A 105 11.34 -4.45 14.01
N ALA A 106 12.41 -4.24 13.23
CA ALA A 106 12.90 -5.23 12.26
C ALA A 106 13.69 -6.38 12.91
N LEU A 107 14.33 -6.12 14.07
CA LEU A 107 15.13 -7.14 14.77
C LEU A 107 14.30 -8.09 15.64
N ASP A 108 13.02 -7.78 15.87
CA ASP A 108 12.06 -8.58 16.68
C ASP A 108 12.68 -9.13 17.98
N ILE A 109 13.51 -8.29 18.65
CA ILE A 109 14.22 -8.69 19.87
C ILE A 109 13.22 -8.69 21.01
N GLU A 110 12.81 -9.87 21.42
CA GLU A 110 12.10 -10.30 22.63
C GLU A 110 11.27 -9.22 23.36
N GLY A 111 9.96 -9.23 23.17
CA GLY A 111 9.01 -8.56 24.05
C GLY A 111 8.18 -7.45 23.44
N SER A 112 8.32 -7.10 22.18
CA SER A 112 7.49 -6.08 21.51
C SER A 112 6.25 -6.67 20.81
N TYR A 113 5.78 -7.85 21.22
CA TYR A 113 4.49 -8.41 20.73
C TYR A 113 3.27 -7.54 21.08
N ASP A 114 3.46 -6.47 21.84
CA ASP A 114 2.39 -5.54 22.24
C ASP A 114 2.24 -4.33 21.29
N LYS A 115 3.17 -4.13 20.33
CA LYS A 115 2.93 -3.18 19.23
C LYS A 115 2.01 -3.88 18.24
N GLN A 116 0.80 -3.39 18.11
CA GLN A 116 -0.22 -3.87 17.18
C GLN A 116 0.37 -4.03 15.78
N ARG A 117 0.62 -5.28 15.38
CA ARG A 117 1.11 -5.59 14.03
C ARG A 117 0.10 -5.10 13.01
N THR A 118 0.59 -4.42 11.98
CA THR A 118 -0.24 -3.96 10.87
C THR A 118 -0.11 -4.93 9.69
N ILE A 119 -1.24 -5.35 9.14
CA ILE A 119 -1.33 -6.06 7.87
C ILE A 119 -1.83 -5.09 6.82
N THR A 120 -1.06 -4.96 5.74
CA THR A 120 -1.38 -4.08 4.62
C THR A 120 -2.03 -4.87 3.49
N ILE A 121 -3.27 -4.50 3.13
CA ILE A 121 -4.06 -5.14 2.08
C ILE A 121 -4.40 -4.07 1.05
N ALA A 122 -3.68 -4.03 -0.06
CA ALA A 122 -3.96 -3.07 -1.13
C ALA A 122 -5.08 -3.58 -2.04
N THR A 123 -5.95 -2.67 -2.47
CA THR A 123 -7.06 -2.94 -3.38
C THR A 123 -7.31 -1.71 -4.24
N THR A 124 -7.95 -1.87 -5.38
CA THR A 124 -8.64 -0.73 -6.00
C THR A 124 -9.82 -0.29 -5.11
N PRO A 125 -10.25 0.99 -5.17
CA PRO A 125 -11.32 1.49 -4.30
C PRO A 125 -12.61 0.66 -4.39
N SER A 126 -12.98 0.25 -5.59
CA SER A 126 -14.20 -0.52 -5.83
C SER A 126 -14.12 -1.94 -5.26
N VAL A 127 -13.01 -2.64 -5.53
CA VAL A 127 -12.76 -3.98 -4.97
C VAL A 127 -12.69 -3.91 -3.44
N GLY A 128 -12.01 -2.89 -2.89
CA GLY A 128 -11.98 -2.66 -1.46
C GLY A 128 -13.36 -2.53 -0.83
N ALA A 129 -14.26 -1.75 -1.45
CA ALA A 129 -15.64 -1.62 -0.97
C ALA A 129 -16.40 -2.97 -0.95
N LEU A 130 -16.10 -3.86 -1.89
CA LEU A 130 -16.72 -5.17 -1.99
C LEU A 130 -16.15 -6.18 -0.97
N VAL A 131 -14.80 -6.27 -0.86
CA VAL A 131 -14.15 -7.37 -0.14
C VAL A 131 -13.71 -7.02 1.28
N LEU A 132 -13.27 -5.78 1.56
CA LEU A 132 -12.71 -5.41 2.85
C LEU A 132 -13.68 -5.54 4.04
N PRO A 133 -14.99 -5.29 3.93
CA PRO A 133 -15.91 -5.51 5.04
C PRO A 133 -15.96 -6.98 5.49
N VAL A 134 -15.92 -7.93 4.54
CA VAL A 134 -15.88 -9.38 4.81
C VAL A 134 -14.55 -9.76 5.44
N ILE A 135 -13.45 -9.34 4.82
CA ILE A 135 -12.07 -9.59 5.26
C ILE A 135 -11.82 -9.03 6.66
N TYR A 136 -12.22 -7.77 6.89
CA TYR A 136 -12.09 -7.14 8.20
C TYR A 136 -12.75 -7.96 9.31
N ARG A 137 -14.00 -8.39 9.08
CA ARG A 137 -14.76 -9.21 10.04
C ARG A 137 -14.04 -10.54 10.28
N ALA A 138 -13.65 -11.24 9.22
CA ALA A 138 -12.97 -12.53 9.31
C ALA A 138 -11.64 -12.41 10.08
N ILE A 139 -10.79 -11.45 9.72
CA ILE A 139 -9.50 -11.25 10.40
C ILE A 139 -9.71 -10.86 11.86
N LYS A 140 -10.62 -9.92 12.16
CA LYS A 140 -10.85 -9.47 13.53
C LYS A 140 -11.43 -10.54 14.44
N THR A 141 -12.14 -11.52 13.89
CA THR A 141 -12.61 -12.69 14.65
C THR A 141 -11.46 -13.59 15.12
N HIS A 142 -10.43 -13.80 14.28
CA HIS A 142 -9.33 -14.70 14.59
C HIS A 142 -8.10 -13.96 15.17
N TYR A 143 -7.90 -12.71 14.77
CA TYR A 143 -6.75 -11.87 15.13
C TYR A 143 -7.21 -10.47 15.54
N PRO A 144 -7.90 -10.30 16.70
CA PRO A 144 -8.48 -9.02 17.11
C PRO A 144 -7.45 -7.90 17.32
N GLN A 145 -6.20 -8.27 17.66
CA GLN A 145 -5.10 -7.35 17.92
C GLN A 145 -4.45 -6.77 16.65
N LEU A 146 -4.61 -7.41 15.47
CA LEU A 146 -3.98 -6.91 14.25
C LEU A 146 -4.59 -5.58 13.80
N LEU A 147 -3.76 -4.64 13.39
CA LEU A 147 -4.19 -3.47 12.63
C LEU A 147 -4.27 -3.81 11.14
N LEU A 148 -5.30 -3.28 10.47
CA LEU A 148 -5.45 -3.44 9.02
C LEU A 148 -5.30 -2.07 8.36
N ARG A 149 -4.53 -2.02 7.28
CA ARG A 149 -4.32 -0.82 6.48
C ARG A 149 -4.58 -1.13 5.01
N ASN A 150 -5.32 -0.25 4.35
CA ASN A 150 -5.60 -0.37 2.92
C ASN A 150 -4.89 0.75 2.14
N PRO A 151 -3.67 0.54 1.65
CA PRO A 151 -3.00 1.46 0.73
C PRO A 151 -3.54 1.30 -0.70
N PRO A 152 -3.36 2.30 -1.58
CA PRO A 152 -3.66 2.16 -3.00
C PRO A 152 -2.71 1.18 -3.69
N ILE A 153 -3.17 0.58 -4.78
CA ILE A 153 -2.29 -0.12 -5.73
C ILE A 153 -1.65 0.94 -6.62
N SER A 154 -0.32 0.92 -6.73
CA SER A 154 0.44 1.81 -7.63
C SER A 154 1.26 1.02 -8.65
N ASP A 155 2.05 0.06 -8.17
CA ASP A 155 2.82 -0.90 -8.94
C ASP A 155 2.75 -2.22 -8.17
N ALA A 156 1.78 -3.04 -8.54
CA ALA A 156 1.44 -4.24 -7.81
C ALA A 156 2.60 -5.24 -7.69
N GLU A 157 3.34 -5.46 -8.79
CA GLU A 157 4.47 -6.38 -8.78
C GLU A 157 5.61 -5.88 -7.90
N ASN A 158 5.92 -4.59 -7.96
CA ASN A 158 6.95 -3.99 -7.13
C ASN A 158 6.52 -3.91 -5.66
N GLN A 159 5.26 -3.53 -5.39
CA GLN A 159 4.72 -3.47 -4.03
C GLN A 159 4.83 -4.83 -3.32
N LEU A 160 4.50 -5.93 -3.99
CA LEU A 160 4.61 -7.28 -3.43
C LEU A 160 6.06 -7.78 -3.38
N SER A 161 6.84 -7.59 -4.44
CA SER A 161 8.22 -8.10 -4.50
C SER A 161 9.15 -7.40 -3.52
N GLN A 162 8.91 -6.13 -3.22
CA GLN A 162 9.67 -5.32 -2.26
C GLN A 162 9.04 -5.30 -0.85
N PHE A 163 8.01 -6.11 -0.59
CA PHE A 163 7.28 -6.17 0.68
C PHE A 163 6.75 -4.80 1.15
N GLN A 164 6.38 -3.91 0.22
CA GLN A 164 5.75 -2.62 0.52
C GLN A 164 4.29 -2.78 0.93
N THR A 165 3.65 -3.87 0.49
CA THR A 165 2.35 -4.34 0.95
C THR A 165 2.39 -5.85 1.17
N ASP A 166 1.61 -6.34 2.12
CA ASP A 166 1.57 -7.77 2.45
C ASP A 166 0.71 -8.55 1.44
N LEU A 167 -0.44 -7.97 1.08
CA LEU A 167 -1.45 -8.58 0.23
C LEU A 167 -1.99 -7.57 -0.78
N ILE A 168 -2.32 -8.05 -1.98
CA ILE A 168 -3.13 -7.31 -2.96
C ILE A 168 -4.33 -8.16 -3.30
N ILE A 169 -5.53 -7.55 -3.33
CA ILE A 169 -6.75 -8.21 -3.77
C ILE A 169 -7.34 -7.42 -4.92
N ASP A 170 -7.30 -8.03 -6.08
CA ASP A 170 -7.85 -7.47 -7.31
C ASP A 170 -8.01 -8.59 -8.36
N ASN A 171 -8.48 -8.24 -9.54
CA ASN A 171 -8.52 -9.13 -10.70
C ASN A 171 -7.28 -9.02 -11.59
N MET A 172 -6.16 -8.58 -11.05
CA MET A 172 -4.91 -8.39 -11.77
C MET A 172 -4.24 -9.72 -12.16
N PHE A 173 -3.47 -9.68 -13.22
CA PHE A 173 -2.54 -10.73 -13.61
C PHE A 173 -1.11 -10.30 -13.25
N CYS A 174 -0.36 -11.16 -12.58
CA CYS A 174 1.01 -10.90 -12.19
C CYS A 174 1.94 -11.92 -12.84
N THR A 175 2.99 -11.44 -13.50
CA THR A 175 3.99 -12.30 -14.18
C THR A 175 5.20 -12.63 -13.31
N ASN A 176 5.35 -11.92 -12.19
CA ASN A 176 6.51 -12.08 -11.30
C ASN A 176 6.51 -13.44 -10.60
N ARG A 177 7.56 -14.22 -10.79
CA ARG A 177 7.72 -15.59 -10.22
C ARG A 177 7.77 -15.64 -8.70
N THR A 178 7.97 -14.53 -8.02
CA THR A 178 7.93 -14.44 -6.56
C THR A 178 6.55 -14.19 -6.01
N VAL A 179 5.61 -13.75 -6.85
CA VAL A 179 4.22 -13.49 -6.48
C VAL A 179 3.42 -14.78 -6.73
N GLN A 180 2.66 -15.17 -5.72
CA GLN A 180 1.64 -16.19 -5.82
C GLN A 180 0.26 -15.56 -5.74
N HIS A 181 -0.72 -16.22 -6.35
CA HIS A 181 -2.12 -15.81 -6.26
C HIS A 181 -3.03 -17.00 -5.96
N HIS A 182 -4.18 -16.68 -5.43
CA HIS A 182 -5.26 -17.63 -5.20
C HIS A 182 -6.59 -16.96 -5.50
N VAL A 183 -7.43 -17.59 -6.32
CA VAL A 183 -8.77 -17.07 -6.64
C VAL A 183 -9.62 -17.13 -5.38
N LEU A 184 -10.17 -15.99 -4.98
CA LEU A 184 -11.12 -15.89 -3.86
C LEU A 184 -12.54 -16.17 -4.32
N PHE A 185 -12.93 -15.57 -5.45
CA PHE A 185 -14.22 -15.81 -6.08
C PHE A 185 -14.19 -15.42 -7.55
N THR A 186 -15.08 -16.03 -8.30
CA THR A 186 -15.39 -15.69 -9.69
C THR A 186 -16.71 -14.92 -9.72
N ASP A 187 -16.83 -13.94 -10.59
CA ASP A 187 -18.05 -13.15 -10.80
C ASP A 187 -18.42 -13.09 -12.28
N ASN A 188 -19.72 -13.00 -12.57
CA ASN A 188 -20.20 -12.87 -13.94
C ASN A 188 -20.38 -11.39 -14.30
N MET A 189 -20.26 -11.07 -15.58
CA MET A 189 -20.50 -9.73 -16.10
C MET A 189 -21.99 -9.50 -16.34
N VAL A 190 -22.46 -8.28 -16.11
CA VAL A 190 -23.84 -7.85 -16.36
C VAL A 190 -23.84 -6.50 -17.07
N LEU A 191 -24.82 -6.33 -17.95
CA LEU A 191 -25.12 -5.05 -18.56
C LEU A 191 -26.08 -4.28 -17.63
N ILE A 192 -25.73 -3.02 -17.33
CA ILE A 192 -26.52 -2.18 -16.44
C ILE A 192 -26.99 -0.90 -17.16
N CYS A 193 -28.15 -0.44 -16.74
CA CYS A 193 -28.75 0.83 -17.11
C CYS A 193 -29.38 1.51 -15.89
N ARG A 194 -29.87 2.75 -16.03
CA ARG A 194 -30.71 3.37 -15.00
C ARG A 194 -32.07 2.71 -14.90
N GLU A 195 -32.71 2.79 -13.75
CA GLU A 195 -34.13 2.45 -13.58
C GLU A 195 -35.01 3.22 -14.59
N GLY A 196 -35.96 2.50 -15.20
CA GLY A 196 -36.84 3.06 -16.22
C GLY A 196 -36.15 3.49 -17.52
N ASN A 197 -34.99 2.92 -17.83
CA ASN A 197 -34.35 3.12 -19.15
C ASN A 197 -35.28 2.59 -20.27
N PRO A 198 -35.47 3.33 -21.38
CA PRO A 198 -36.33 2.90 -22.49
C PRO A 198 -35.99 1.50 -23.05
N LEU A 199 -34.72 1.11 -23.01
CA LEU A 199 -34.25 -0.17 -23.49
C LEU A 199 -34.77 -1.39 -22.70
N LEU A 200 -35.22 -1.18 -21.45
CA LEU A 200 -35.82 -2.25 -20.63
C LEU A 200 -37.17 -2.76 -21.19
N SER A 201 -37.84 -1.95 -21.98
CA SER A 201 -39.13 -2.30 -22.62
C SER A 201 -38.97 -2.90 -24.02
N LEU A 202 -37.75 -2.93 -24.56
CA LEU A 202 -37.46 -3.49 -25.88
C LEU A 202 -37.06 -4.98 -25.68
N GLU A 203 -37.90 -5.88 -26.17
CA GLU A 203 -37.58 -7.31 -26.16
C GLU A 203 -36.42 -7.57 -27.16
N ASP A 204 -35.27 -7.91 -26.64
CA ASP A 204 -34.10 -8.49 -27.35
C ASP A 204 -33.63 -7.75 -28.63
N ASP A 205 -33.79 -6.42 -28.67
CA ASP A 205 -33.30 -5.59 -29.77
C ASP A 205 -31.81 -5.32 -29.63
N ARG A 206 -31.02 -6.31 -30.08
CA ARG A 206 -29.57 -6.28 -30.02
C ARG A 206 -28.98 -5.07 -30.77
N GLU A 207 -29.56 -4.68 -31.89
CA GLU A 207 -29.09 -3.56 -32.70
C GLU A 207 -29.25 -2.23 -31.93
N THR A 208 -30.37 -2.05 -31.24
CA THR A 208 -30.60 -0.85 -30.41
C THR A 208 -29.67 -0.80 -29.20
N ILE A 209 -29.38 -1.95 -28.56
CA ILE A 209 -28.41 -2.04 -27.46
C ILE A 209 -26.98 -1.73 -27.95
N ASP A 210 -26.59 -2.26 -29.10
CA ASP A 210 -25.27 -2.06 -29.68
C ASP A 210 -25.06 -0.59 -30.11
N ASN A 211 -26.09 0.06 -30.63
CA ASN A 211 -26.06 1.47 -30.98
C ASN A 211 -26.23 2.44 -29.79
N ALA A 212 -26.51 1.95 -28.61
CA ALA A 212 -26.66 2.80 -27.44
C ALA A 212 -25.31 3.41 -27.01
N ALA A 213 -25.39 4.52 -26.27
CA ALA A 213 -24.22 5.13 -25.66
C ALA A 213 -23.71 4.26 -24.48
N HIS A 214 -22.44 3.89 -24.52
CA HIS A 214 -21.81 3.08 -23.47
C HIS A 214 -20.76 3.86 -22.68
N VAL A 215 -20.66 3.54 -21.39
CA VAL A 215 -19.50 3.91 -20.55
C VAL A 215 -18.55 2.74 -20.48
N LEU A 216 -17.28 2.96 -20.78
CA LEU A 216 -16.24 1.94 -20.74
C LEU A 216 -15.40 2.05 -19.49
N LEU A 217 -15.24 0.94 -18.76
CA LEU A 217 -14.22 0.81 -17.74
C LEU A 217 -12.85 0.66 -18.40
N LEU A 218 -11.95 1.61 -18.17
CA LEU A 218 -10.56 1.51 -18.55
C LEU A 218 -9.77 0.91 -17.39
N PRO A 219 -9.29 -0.33 -17.51
CA PRO A 219 -8.32 -0.84 -16.55
C PRO A 219 -6.99 -0.11 -16.73
N GLU A 220 -6.33 0.21 -15.65
CA GLU A 220 -4.98 0.84 -15.67
C GLU A 220 -3.91 -0.10 -16.25
N GLU A 221 -4.18 -1.42 -16.37
CA GLU A 221 -3.22 -2.43 -16.81
C GLU A 221 -3.79 -3.41 -17.85
N GLN A 222 -2.88 -4.17 -18.48
CA GLN A 222 -3.11 -5.13 -19.59
C GLN A 222 -4.02 -6.33 -19.22
N ASN A 223 -4.53 -6.39 -17.99
CA ASN A 223 -5.15 -7.58 -17.40
C ASN A 223 -6.56 -7.90 -17.92
N PHE A 224 -7.21 -6.95 -18.59
CA PHE A 224 -8.55 -7.12 -19.16
C PHE A 224 -8.56 -7.38 -20.67
N SER A 225 -7.41 -7.61 -21.27
CA SER A 225 -7.33 -7.70 -22.73
C SER A 225 -8.26 -8.76 -23.31
N GLY A 226 -8.31 -9.96 -22.71
CA GLY A 226 -9.18 -11.05 -23.17
C GLY A 226 -10.68 -10.76 -22.99
N LEU A 227 -11.10 -10.32 -21.81
CA LEU A 227 -12.49 -9.94 -21.53
C LEU A 227 -12.91 -8.75 -22.42
N ARG A 228 -12.04 -7.74 -22.52
CA ARG A 228 -12.31 -6.57 -23.37
C ARG A 228 -12.48 -6.94 -24.85
N GLN A 229 -11.66 -7.85 -25.35
CA GLN A 229 -11.80 -8.34 -26.72
C GLN A 229 -13.12 -9.06 -26.91
N ARG A 230 -13.49 -10.00 -26.02
CA ARG A 230 -14.78 -10.71 -26.12
C ARG A 230 -15.97 -9.77 -26.02
N VAL A 231 -15.93 -8.80 -25.09
CA VAL A 231 -16.97 -7.78 -24.99
C VAL A 231 -17.02 -6.91 -26.27
N GLN A 232 -15.88 -6.60 -26.89
CA GLN A 232 -15.86 -5.88 -28.17
C GLN A 232 -16.45 -6.71 -29.32
N GLU A 233 -16.24 -8.03 -29.30
CA GLU A 233 -16.84 -8.95 -30.28
C GLU A 233 -18.37 -9.08 -30.09
N MET A 234 -18.85 -8.96 -28.84
CA MET A 234 -20.30 -8.96 -28.54
C MET A 234 -20.99 -7.66 -28.91
N PHE A 235 -20.27 -6.53 -28.84
CA PHE A 235 -20.80 -5.20 -29.09
C PHE A 235 -19.87 -4.45 -30.06
N PRO A 236 -19.82 -4.85 -31.34
CA PRO A 236 -18.86 -4.31 -32.30
C PRO A 236 -19.07 -2.84 -32.61
N ASP A 237 -20.32 -2.40 -32.68
CA ASP A 237 -20.73 -1.06 -33.11
C ASP A 237 -21.07 -0.11 -31.94
N ARG A 238 -20.85 -0.57 -30.68
CA ARG A 238 -21.18 0.25 -29.50
C ARG A 238 -20.47 1.59 -29.50
N GLN A 239 -21.22 2.62 -29.17
CA GLN A 239 -20.70 3.98 -29.09
C GLN A 239 -20.15 4.27 -27.69
N ILE A 240 -18.84 4.40 -27.56
CA ILE A 240 -18.22 4.76 -26.28
C ILE A 240 -18.27 6.27 -26.10
N ASN A 241 -19.17 6.75 -25.25
CA ASN A 241 -19.36 8.18 -25.01
C ASN A 241 -18.58 8.66 -23.76
N PHE A 242 -18.21 7.76 -22.86
CA PHE A 242 -17.43 8.07 -21.68
C PHE A 242 -16.53 6.92 -21.28
N THR A 243 -15.37 7.23 -20.71
CA THR A 243 -14.44 6.25 -20.19
C THR A 243 -14.04 6.62 -18.77
N SER A 244 -13.90 5.63 -17.89
CA SER A 244 -13.43 5.84 -16.52
C SER A 244 -12.63 4.63 -16.04
N TYR A 245 -11.64 4.87 -15.20
CA TYR A 245 -10.93 3.82 -14.45
C TYR A 245 -11.65 3.43 -13.15
N ASN A 246 -12.71 4.17 -12.78
CA ASN A 246 -13.41 3.98 -11.51
C ASN A 246 -14.84 3.49 -11.75
N ILE A 247 -15.11 2.26 -11.36
CA ILE A 247 -16.43 1.62 -11.54
C ILE A 247 -17.53 2.32 -10.74
N LEU A 248 -17.19 2.98 -9.61
CA LEU A 248 -18.15 3.79 -8.84
C LEU A 248 -18.63 5.01 -9.64
N THR A 249 -17.71 5.69 -10.34
CA THR A 249 -18.04 6.79 -11.25
C THR A 249 -18.93 6.32 -12.40
N ILE A 250 -18.65 5.11 -12.93
CA ILE A 250 -19.46 4.49 -13.99
C ILE A 250 -20.88 4.24 -13.48
N ALA A 251 -21.05 3.64 -12.32
CA ALA A 251 -22.36 3.37 -11.75
C ALA A 251 -23.17 4.67 -11.51
N ALA A 252 -22.53 5.69 -10.96
CA ALA A 252 -23.16 7.00 -10.75
C ALA A 252 -23.57 7.68 -12.06
N LEU A 253 -22.73 7.57 -13.09
CA LEU A 253 -23.02 8.17 -14.42
C LEU A 253 -24.18 7.44 -15.11
N VAL A 254 -24.17 6.11 -15.11
CA VAL A 254 -25.24 5.28 -15.66
C VAL A 254 -26.56 5.56 -14.97
N ALA A 255 -26.59 5.66 -13.64
CA ALA A 255 -27.80 5.98 -12.87
C ALA A 255 -28.44 7.33 -13.22
N ASN A 256 -27.65 8.27 -13.80
CA ASN A 256 -28.10 9.63 -14.13
C ASN A 256 -28.09 9.91 -15.65
N SER A 257 -28.07 8.87 -16.48
CA SER A 257 -28.09 9.01 -17.95
C SER A 257 -28.73 7.80 -18.60
N ASP A 258 -28.94 7.86 -19.93
CA ASP A 258 -29.42 6.69 -20.70
C ASP A 258 -28.27 5.78 -21.17
N MET A 259 -27.03 6.04 -20.71
CA MET A 259 -25.87 5.23 -21.06
C MET A 259 -25.92 3.85 -20.40
N LEU A 260 -25.28 2.90 -21.05
CA LEU A 260 -25.12 1.51 -20.58
C LEU A 260 -23.69 1.30 -20.08
N ALA A 261 -23.50 0.35 -19.18
CA ALA A 261 -22.19 -0.14 -18.80
C ALA A 261 -22.17 -1.63 -18.50
N ILE A 262 -21.03 -2.27 -18.72
CA ILE A 262 -20.78 -3.66 -18.38
C ILE A 262 -19.91 -3.69 -17.14
N ILE A 263 -20.41 -4.32 -16.07
CA ILE A 263 -19.72 -4.43 -14.79
C ILE A 263 -19.89 -5.83 -14.18
N PRO A 264 -19.02 -6.27 -13.25
CA PRO A 264 -19.25 -7.49 -12.51
C PRO A 264 -20.53 -7.43 -11.66
N SER A 265 -21.24 -8.56 -11.59
CA SER A 265 -22.56 -8.66 -10.96
C SER A 265 -22.58 -8.28 -9.48
N ARG A 266 -21.51 -8.61 -8.73
CA ARG A 266 -21.40 -8.23 -7.31
C ARG A 266 -21.33 -6.72 -7.12
N PHE A 267 -20.69 -5.98 -8.05
CA PHE A 267 -20.69 -4.51 -8.01
C PHE A 267 -22.06 -3.92 -8.32
N TYR A 268 -22.81 -4.51 -9.27
CA TYR A 268 -24.19 -4.13 -9.46
C TYR A 268 -25.00 -4.33 -8.16
N ASN A 269 -24.88 -5.47 -7.50
CA ASN A 269 -25.60 -5.76 -6.25
C ASN A 269 -25.21 -4.81 -5.10
N LEU A 270 -23.98 -4.28 -5.12
CA LEU A 270 -23.54 -3.28 -4.16
C LEU A 270 -24.11 -1.90 -4.49
N PHE A 271 -24.04 -1.49 -5.75
CA PHE A 271 -24.37 -0.13 -6.17
C PHE A 271 -25.85 0.10 -6.35
N SER A 272 -26.67 -0.91 -6.74
CA SER A 272 -28.11 -0.82 -6.85
C SER A 272 -28.82 -0.54 -5.52
N ARG A 273 -28.11 -0.66 -4.39
CA ARG A 273 -28.60 -0.23 -3.08
C ARG A 273 -28.50 1.27 -2.87
N CYS A 274 -27.68 1.96 -3.65
CA CYS A 274 -27.39 3.38 -3.49
C CYS A 274 -27.90 4.22 -4.68
N TRP A 275 -27.99 3.61 -5.86
CA TRP A 275 -28.45 4.26 -7.10
C TRP A 275 -29.54 3.45 -7.78
N PRO A 276 -30.47 4.12 -8.50
CA PRO A 276 -31.52 3.48 -9.26
C PRO A 276 -30.95 2.82 -10.53
N LEU A 277 -30.40 1.63 -10.36
CA LEU A 277 -29.81 0.84 -11.42
C LEU A 277 -30.60 -0.45 -11.63
N GLU A 278 -30.74 -0.86 -12.88
CA GLU A 278 -31.33 -2.12 -13.31
C GLU A 278 -30.38 -2.90 -14.21
N LYS A 279 -30.56 -4.24 -14.25
CA LYS A 279 -29.87 -5.10 -15.20
C LYS A 279 -30.66 -5.14 -16.50
N LEU A 280 -30.00 -4.82 -17.60
CA LEU A 280 -30.55 -5.09 -18.91
C LEU A 280 -30.25 -6.55 -19.28
N PRO A 281 -31.26 -7.37 -19.61
CA PRO A 281 -31.03 -8.77 -19.97
C PRO A 281 -30.11 -8.89 -21.19
N PHE A 282 -28.99 -9.60 -21.03
CA PHE A 282 -28.07 -9.93 -22.11
C PHE A 282 -27.41 -11.28 -21.82
N PRO A 283 -28.07 -12.40 -22.23
CA PRO A 283 -27.68 -13.76 -21.82
C PRO A 283 -26.21 -14.11 -22.13
N SER A 284 -25.70 -13.75 -23.32
CA SER A 284 -24.31 -14.04 -23.71
C SER A 284 -23.28 -13.41 -22.78
N LEU A 285 -23.60 -12.29 -22.14
CA LEU A 285 -22.69 -11.60 -21.22
C LEU A 285 -22.59 -12.32 -19.86
N ASN A 286 -23.63 -13.03 -19.46
CA ASN A 286 -23.63 -13.78 -18.21
C ASN A 286 -22.67 -14.97 -18.22
N GLU A 287 -22.20 -15.41 -19.39
CA GLU A 287 -21.17 -16.44 -19.53
C GLU A 287 -19.76 -15.88 -19.33
N GLU A 288 -19.59 -14.57 -19.43
CA GLU A 288 -18.31 -13.92 -19.23
C GLU A 288 -17.99 -13.81 -17.73
N GLN A 289 -16.85 -14.36 -17.37
CA GLN A 289 -16.40 -14.46 -15.98
C GLN A 289 -15.13 -13.67 -15.75
N ILE A 290 -15.01 -13.17 -14.52
CA ILE A 290 -13.84 -12.47 -14.01
C ILE A 290 -13.46 -13.02 -12.63
N ASP A 291 -12.18 -13.35 -12.45
CA ASP A 291 -11.66 -13.84 -11.19
C ASP A 291 -11.11 -12.69 -10.35
N PHE A 292 -11.47 -12.68 -9.09
CA PHE A 292 -10.86 -11.83 -8.07
C PHE A 292 -9.96 -12.67 -7.19
N SER A 293 -8.68 -12.30 -7.13
CA SER A 293 -7.65 -13.09 -6.49
C SER A 293 -6.94 -12.33 -5.38
N ILE A 294 -6.47 -13.06 -4.39
CA ILE A 294 -5.49 -12.59 -3.43
C ILE A 294 -4.09 -12.87 -3.97
N HIS A 295 -3.24 -11.87 -3.97
CA HIS A 295 -1.86 -11.93 -4.41
C HIS A 295 -0.92 -11.62 -3.25
N TYR A 296 0.17 -12.35 -3.13
CA TYR A 296 1.16 -12.20 -2.08
C TYR A 296 2.55 -12.69 -2.52
N ASN A 297 3.58 -12.20 -1.87
CA ASN A 297 4.92 -12.73 -2.10
C ASN A 297 5.03 -14.14 -1.48
N LYS A 298 5.53 -15.14 -2.23
CA LYS A 298 5.68 -16.52 -1.74
C LYS A 298 6.51 -16.63 -0.45
N PHE A 299 7.44 -15.70 -0.22
CA PHE A 299 8.24 -15.68 0.99
C PHE A 299 7.46 -15.18 2.22
N SER A 300 6.35 -14.48 2.02
CA SER A 300 5.43 -14.07 3.08
C SER A 300 4.81 -15.25 3.84
N LEU A 301 4.71 -16.43 3.21
CA LEU A 301 4.22 -17.65 3.87
C LEU A 301 5.16 -18.17 4.97
N ARG A 302 6.38 -17.66 5.06
CA ARG A 302 7.30 -17.97 6.18
C ARG A 302 6.90 -17.29 7.48
N ASP A 303 6.09 -16.25 7.40
CA ASP A 303 5.51 -15.56 8.52
C ASP A 303 4.21 -16.26 8.95
N PRO A 304 4.16 -16.89 10.13
CA PRO A 304 3.00 -17.67 10.56
C PRO A 304 1.72 -16.83 10.70
N ILE A 305 1.84 -15.55 11.08
CA ILE A 305 0.69 -14.66 11.23
C ILE A 305 0.11 -14.32 9.85
N LEU A 306 0.96 -13.93 8.91
CA LEU A 306 0.51 -13.57 7.56
C LEU A 306 -0.03 -14.80 6.82
N HIS A 307 0.57 -15.97 7.01
CA HIS A 307 0.04 -17.24 6.49
C HIS A 307 -1.38 -17.50 7.03
N GLY A 308 -1.56 -17.41 8.35
CA GLY A 308 -2.88 -17.59 8.95
C GLY A 308 -3.91 -16.55 8.51
N VAL A 309 -3.50 -15.30 8.30
CA VAL A 309 -4.37 -14.25 7.73
C VAL A 309 -4.81 -14.60 6.30
N ILE A 310 -3.89 -15.09 5.46
CA ILE A 310 -4.21 -15.53 4.09
C ILE A 310 -5.25 -16.66 4.12
N ASP A 311 -5.07 -17.66 5.00
CA ASP A 311 -6.02 -18.76 5.13
C ASP A 311 -7.40 -18.31 5.64
N VAL A 312 -7.42 -17.38 6.60
CA VAL A 312 -8.69 -16.77 7.07
C VAL A 312 -9.41 -16.03 5.95
N ILE A 313 -8.66 -15.28 5.12
CA ILE A 313 -9.25 -14.57 3.97
C ILE A 313 -9.79 -15.57 2.95
N ARG A 314 -9.04 -16.62 2.60
CA ARG A 314 -9.46 -17.64 1.63
C ARG A 314 -10.72 -18.38 2.07
N ASN A 315 -10.88 -18.61 3.35
CA ASN A 315 -12.05 -19.29 3.91
C ASN A 315 -13.28 -18.38 4.07
N ALA A 316 -13.14 -17.08 3.83
CA ALA A 316 -14.23 -16.10 3.97
C ALA A 316 -15.04 -15.91 2.67
N PHE A 317 -14.58 -16.45 1.55
CA PHE A 317 -15.18 -16.36 0.21
C PHE A 317 -15.53 -17.74 -0.35
#